data_a191d0e985a6bb5a148f1269e9043c18
#
_entry.id   a191d0e985a6bb5a148f1269e9043c18
#
_cell.length_a   1.000
_cell.length_b   1.000
_cell.length_c   1.000
_cell.angle_alpha   90.00
_cell.angle_beta   90.00
_cell.angle_gamma   90.00
#
_symmetry.space_group_name_H-M   'P 1'
#
loop_
_entity.id
_entity.type
_entity.pdbx_description
1 polymer ?
#
loop_
_entity_poly.entity_id
_entity_poly.type
_entity_poly.pdbx_seq_one_letter_code
_entity_poly.pdbx_strand_id
1 'polypeptide(L)'
;MKLLTRDRENVHFLIDRGNPPKISIKPGEKLAVQTIRADDMYLSRENPVFRDHEHVMEVRSNPVTGPIYIEGAKPGDRLAVTLSLIHI
;
A
#
# COMPACT_ATOMS: atom_id res chain seq x y z
N MET A 1 -17.48 -0.84 7.33
CA MET A 1 -16.39 -0.41 6.44
C MET A 1 -15.23 -1.37 6.61
N LYS A 2 -14.68 -1.84 5.50
CA LYS A 2 -13.52 -2.73 5.54
C LYS A 2 -12.25 -1.95 5.85
N LEU A 3 -11.27 -2.63 6.43
CA LEU A 3 -9.98 -2.05 6.78
C LEU A 3 -8.87 -2.92 6.19
N LEU A 4 -7.97 -2.32 5.42
CA LEU A 4 -6.74 -2.96 4.98
C LEU A 4 -5.60 -2.42 5.83
N THR A 5 -5.02 -3.28 6.66
CA THR A 5 -3.95 -2.88 7.57
C THR A 5 -2.60 -2.84 6.88
N ARG A 6 -1.66 -2.14 7.49
CA ARG A 6 -0.28 -2.06 7.01
C ARG A 6 0.61 -3.19 7.54
N ASP A 7 0.01 -4.28 7.96
CA ASP A 7 0.75 -5.46 8.36
C ASP A 7 1.65 -5.93 7.22
N ARG A 8 2.80 -6.49 7.55
CA ARG A 8 3.81 -6.85 6.56
C ARG A 8 3.27 -7.74 5.45
N GLU A 9 2.34 -8.62 5.75
CA GLU A 9 1.71 -9.50 4.77
C GLU A 9 0.87 -8.77 3.72
N ASN A 10 0.45 -7.54 4.02
CA ASN A 10 -0.36 -6.69 3.14
C ASN A 10 0.48 -5.66 2.41
N VAL A 11 1.80 -5.74 2.50
CA VAL A 11 2.71 -4.73 1.96
C VAL A 11 3.57 -5.33 0.87
N HIS A 12 3.69 -4.63 -0.23
CA HIS A 12 4.54 -5.01 -1.36
C HIS A 12 5.49 -3.88 -1.71
N PHE A 13 6.60 -4.23 -2.31
CA PHE A 13 7.62 -3.28 -2.73
C PHE A 13 7.72 -3.16 -4.25
N LEU A 14 7.01 -4.01 -4.96
CA LEU A 14 6.87 -3.97 -6.41
C LEU A 14 5.40 -3.95 -6.78
N ILE A 15 5.05 -3.09 -7.73
CA ILE A 15 3.72 -3.09 -8.30
C ILE A 15 3.73 -4.14 -9.41
N ASP A 16 3.14 -5.28 -9.15
CA ASP A 16 3.18 -6.43 -10.03
C ASP A 16 1.81 -7.09 -10.05
N ARG A 17 1.32 -7.40 -11.24
CA ARG A 17 0.04 -8.09 -11.39
C ARG A 17 0.02 -9.49 -10.77
N GLY A 18 1.20 -10.05 -10.48
CA GLY A 18 1.33 -11.33 -9.78
C GLY A 18 1.10 -11.24 -8.29
N ASN A 19 1.06 -10.04 -7.71
CA ASN A 19 0.77 -9.87 -6.29
C ASN A 19 -0.67 -10.29 -6.00
N PRO A 20 -0.91 -11.22 -5.06
CA PRO A 20 -2.28 -11.63 -4.75
C PRO A 20 -3.04 -10.52 -4.03
N PRO A 21 -4.32 -10.31 -4.36
CA PRO A 21 -5.13 -9.33 -3.64
C PRO A 21 -5.22 -9.65 -2.16
N LYS A 22 -5.21 -8.61 -1.34
CA LYS A 22 -5.29 -8.74 0.12
C LYS A 22 -6.66 -8.43 0.68
N ILE A 23 -7.49 -7.77 -0.10
CA ILE A 23 -8.86 -7.44 0.27
C ILE A 23 -9.69 -7.31 -0.99
N SER A 24 -10.98 -7.56 -0.89
CA SER A 24 -11.92 -7.45 -1.99
C SER A 24 -13.01 -6.47 -1.61
N ILE A 25 -13.35 -5.57 -2.51
CA ILE A 25 -14.42 -4.60 -2.32
C ILE A 25 -15.34 -4.56 -3.53
N LYS A 26 -16.55 -4.07 -3.32
CA LYS A 26 -17.51 -3.81 -4.39
C LYS A 26 -17.42 -2.35 -4.82
N PRO A 27 -17.77 -2.03 -6.07
CA PRO A 27 -17.88 -0.62 -6.47
C PRO A 27 -18.78 0.16 -5.53
N GLY A 28 -18.35 1.35 -5.13
CA GLY A 28 -19.09 2.18 -4.18
C GLY A 28 -18.85 1.85 -2.71
N GLU A 29 -18.20 0.76 -2.42
CA GLU A 29 -17.88 0.36 -1.05
C GLU A 29 -16.74 1.22 -0.51
N LYS A 30 -16.86 1.65 0.74
CA LYS A 30 -15.80 2.42 1.42
C LYS A 30 -14.77 1.48 2.01
N LEU A 31 -13.52 1.88 1.91
CA LEU A 31 -12.39 1.12 2.42
C LEU A 31 -11.45 2.07 3.18
N ALA A 32 -11.08 1.68 4.38
CA ALA A 32 -10.00 2.34 5.12
C ALA A 32 -8.70 1.59 4.83
N VAL A 33 -7.67 2.32 4.44
CA VAL A 33 -6.36 1.74 4.11
C VAL A 33 -5.30 2.39 4.99
N GLN A 34 -4.52 1.57 5.68
CA GLN A 34 -3.35 2.03 6.40
C GLN A 34 -2.17 2.02 5.43
N THR A 35 -1.46 3.13 5.37
CA THR A 35 -0.31 3.26 4.49
C THR A 35 0.97 3.33 5.29
N ILE A 36 2.09 3.03 4.62
CA ILE A 36 3.42 3.08 5.21
C ILE A 36 4.20 4.18 4.51
N ARG A 37 4.91 4.98 5.30
CA ARG A 37 5.80 6.00 4.78
C ARG A 37 6.92 5.34 3.97
N ALA A 38 7.34 5.95 2.88
CA ALA A 38 8.33 5.36 1.96
C ALA A 38 9.65 4.99 2.65
N ASP A 39 10.02 5.72 3.68
CA ASP A 39 11.25 5.52 4.43
C ASP A 39 11.05 4.83 5.78
N ASP A 40 9.86 4.33 6.05
CA ASP A 40 9.50 3.78 7.36
C ASP A 40 10.33 2.54 7.73
N MET A 41 10.82 1.83 6.73
CA MET A 41 11.67 0.66 6.94
C MET A 41 13.10 1.01 7.34
N TYR A 42 13.50 2.28 7.17
CA TYR A 42 14.86 2.72 7.38
C TYR A 42 15.01 3.68 8.56
N LEU A 43 13.92 4.34 8.93
CA LEU A 43 13.88 5.30 10.03
C LEU A 43 13.01 4.76 11.14
N SER A 44 13.49 4.82 12.36
CA SER A 44 12.72 4.46 13.55
C SER A 44 13.02 5.45 14.66
N ARG A 45 12.30 5.37 15.76
CA ARG A 45 12.58 6.18 16.94
C ARG A 45 13.95 5.84 17.52
N GLU A 46 14.34 4.58 17.42
CA GLU A 46 15.61 4.07 17.94
C GLU A 46 16.77 4.37 17.00
N ASN A 47 16.48 4.49 15.70
CA ASN A 47 17.48 4.77 14.69
C ASN A 47 16.93 5.78 13.69
N PRO A 48 16.94 7.08 14.04
CA PRO A 48 16.36 8.11 13.18
C PRO A 48 17.28 8.52 12.03
N VAL A 49 18.46 7.93 11.91
CA VAL A 49 19.41 8.28 10.86
C VAL A 49 19.07 7.48 9.61
N PHE A 50 18.88 8.18 8.49
CA PHE A 50 18.67 7.57 7.21
C PHE A 50 19.96 6.92 6.73
N ARG A 51 19.89 5.68 6.27
CA ARG A 51 21.06 4.99 5.74
C ARG A 51 21.44 5.57 4.38
N ASP A 52 22.61 5.20 3.89
CA ASP A 52 23.08 5.69 2.61
C ASP A 52 22.14 5.28 1.47
N HIS A 53 22.25 6.00 0.34
CA HIS A 53 21.39 5.80 -0.80
C HIS A 53 21.47 4.39 -1.38
N GLU A 54 22.67 3.84 -1.45
CA GLU A 54 22.87 2.49 -1.98
C GLU A 54 22.14 1.45 -1.14
N HIS A 55 22.24 1.56 0.18
CA HIS A 55 21.54 0.66 1.08
C HIS A 55 20.02 0.75 0.88
N VAL A 56 19.48 1.96 0.75
CA VAL A 56 18.04 2.16 0.53
C VAL A 56 17.59 1.54 -0.78
N MET A 57 18.40 1.62 -1.83
CA MET A 57 18.08 1.02 -3.12
C MET A 57 18.20 -0.51 -3.11
N GLU A 58 19.13 -1.05 -2.36
CA GLU A 58 19.26 -2.51 -2.19
C GLU A 58 18.14 -3.10 -1.36
N VAL A 59 17.82 -2.43 -0.28
CA VAL A 59 16.79 -2.83 0.64
C VAL A 59 15.49 -2.37 0.11
N ARG A 60 14.52 -2.65 -0.13
CA ARG A 60 13.22 -2.30 -0.66
C ARG A 60 12.75 -0.92 -0.19
N SER A 61 12.55 -0.03 -1.13
CA SER A 61 11.98 1.28 -0.89
C SER A 61 10.55 1.37 -1.43
N ASN A 62 9.82 2.42 -1.03
CA ASN A 62 8.44 2.68 -1.46
C ASN A 62 7.48 1.51 -1.22
N PRO A 63 7.27 1.12 0.04
CA PRO A 63 6.28 0.10 0.35
C PRO A 63 4.87 0.57 0.01
N VAL A 64 4.05 -0.34 -0.52
CA VAL A 64 2.65 -0.06 -0.85
C VAL A 64 1.76 -1.09 -0.18
N THR A 65 0.61 -0.65 0.30
CA THR A 65 -0.38 -1.52 0.93
C THR A 65 -1.38 -2.00 -0.13
N GLY A 66 -1.65 -3.25 -0.16
CA GLY A 66 -2.57 -3.85 -1.14
C GLY A 66 -2.04 -5.16 -1.68
N PRO A 67 -2.45 -5.57 -2.86
CA PRO A 67 -3.44 -4.99 -3.75
C PRO A 67 -4.89 -5.09 -3.27
N ILE A 68 -5.73 -4.25 -3.84
CA ILE A 68 -7.17 -4.24 -3.58
C ILE A 68 -7.89 -4.81 -4.80
N TYR A 69 -8.66 -5.86 -4.61
CA TYR A 69 -9.48 -6.42 -5.69
C TYR A 69 -10.83 -5.73 -5.72
N ILE A 70 -11.23 -5.26 -6.89
CA ILE A 70 -12.53 -4.63 -7.08
C ILE A 70 -13.42 -5.59 -7.83
N GLU A 71 -14.47 -6.06 -7.18
CA GLU A 71 -15.39 -7.04 -7.76
C GLU A 71 -16.06 -6.50 -9.01
N GLY A 72 -16.05 -7.30 -10.06
CA GLY A 72 -16.67 -6.95 -11.33
C GLY A 72 -15.85 -6.06 -12.26
N ALA A 73 -14.69 -5.56 -11.82
CA ALA A 73 -13.82 -4.75 -12.68
C ALA A 73 -13.15 -5.61 -13.75
N LYS A 74 -13.06 -5.07 -14.96
CA LYS A 74 -12.47 -5.75 -16.12
C LYS A 74 -11.41 -4.87 -16.77
N PRO A 75 -10.44 -5.47 -17.46
CA PRO A 75 -9.47 -4.69 -18.22
C PRO A 75 -10.16 -3.70 -19.16
N GLY A 76 -9.69 -2.46 -19.17
CA GLY A 76 -10.28 -1.39 -19.96
C GLY A 76 -11.31 -0.55 -19.22
N ASP A 77 -11.76 -0.99 -18.05
CA ASP A 77 -12.67 -0.20 -17.22
C ASP A 77 -11.97 1.03 -16.65
N ARG A 78 -12.74 2.08 -16.44
CA ARG A 78 -12.26 3.27 -15.74
C ARG A 78 -12.54 3.13 -14.26
N LEU A 79 -11.58 3.57 -13.45
CA LEU A 79 -11.69 3.55 -12.00
C LEU A 79 -11.70 4.98 -11.47
N ALA A 80 -12.75 5.33 -10.74
CA ALA A 80 -12.81 6.61 -10.02
C ALA A 80 -12.55 6.35 -8.54
N VAL A 81 -11.50 6.96 -8.01
CA VAL A 81 -11.12 6.83 -6.61
C VAL A 81 -11.33 8.15 -5.91
N THR A 82 -12.15 8.15 -4.86
CA THR A 82 -12.39 9.34 -4.05
C THR A 82 -11.70 9.18 -2.70
N LEU A 83 -10.81 10.09 -2.38
CA LEU A 83 -10.17 10.15 -1.07
C LEU A 83 -10.96 11.11 -0.20
N SER A 84 -11.75 10.58 0.71
CA SER A 84 -12.69 11.38 1.50
C SER A 84 -12.12 11.84 2.84
N LEU A 85 -11.18 11.10 3.42
CA LEU A 85 -10.60 11.41 4.71
C LEU A 85 -9.18 10.86 4.77
N ILE A 86 -8.23 11.70 5.15
CA ILE A 86 -6.83 11.31 5.30
C ILE A 86 -6.37 11.75 6.69
N HIS A 87 -5.84 10.80 7.45
CA HIS A 87 -5.20 11.07 8.73
C HIS A 87 -3.69 10.96 8.57
N ILE A 88 -3.00 11.96 9.04
CA ILE A 88 -1.54 12.01 9.02
C ILE A 88 -1.00 11.83 10.44
#